data_e6f7ed0b81993c20a82a93266017f469
#
_entry.id   e6f7ed0b81993c20a82a93266017f469
#
_cell.length_a   1.000
_cell.length_b   1.000
_cell.length_c   1.000
_cell.angle_alpha   90.00
_cell.angle_beta   90.00
_cell.angle_gamma   90.00
#
_symmetry.space_group_name_H-M   'P 1'
#
loop_
_entity.id
_entity.type
_entity.pdbx_description
1 polymer ?
#
loop_
_entity_poly.entity_id
_entity_poly.type
_entity_poly.pdbx_seq_one_letter_code
_entity_poly.pdbx_strand_id
1 'polypeptide(L)'
;VVKGLLYRGDWPNPVIMDIPQSTYNSLYIVCCDDETLKDSLIFHISATNKKVELYNFIPNRIYRYQIKNGEDVLQQGKIYASGKLRQIKVCSTVSNVRDLGGWKTADNMQIRYGKIFRGTDLNGTYIATEEGIDILRGLGISAELDLRADYNKAHGVSAFGFSSDSFDGTIPTFYYSSDSGQLPSHMTDSTFLSKWQLEFQFIVNNLRQGRTIYEHCVHGKDRTGFLSFLLEGLLGVSYSDL
;
A
#
# COMPACT_ATOMS: atom_id res chain seq x y z
N VAL A 1 -21.70 -11.40 -7.85
CA VAL A 1 -20.42 -10.69 -7.67
C VAL A 1 -19.46 -11.24 -8.68
N VAL A 2 -19.11 -10.46 -9.67
CA VAL A 2 -18.14 -10.88 -10.70
C VAL A 2 -16.76 -10.73 -10.09
N LYS A 3 -16.12 -11.86 -9.76
CA LYS A 3 -14.85 -11.92 -9.03
C LYS A 3 -13.74 -11.01 -9.59
N GLY A 4 -13.69 -10.75 -10.87
CA GLY A 4 -12.66 -9.91 -11.48
C GLY A 4 -12.94 -8.39 -11.43
N LEU A 5 -14.17 -7.97 -11.18
CA LEU A 5 -14.53 -6.54 -11.17
C LEU A 5 -14.32 -5.86 -9.82
N LEU A 6 -14.40 -6.62 -8.73
CA LEU A 6 -14.15 -6.10 -7.38
C LEU A 6 -12.76 -5.49 -7.22
N TYR A 7 -11.79 -6.01 -7.96
CA TYR A 7 -10.40 -5.64 -7.81
C TYR A 7 -9.95 -4.57 -8.81
N ARG A 8 -10.58 -4.49 -9.96
CA ARG A 8 -10.29 -3.42 -10.94
C ARG A 8 -10.85 -2.06 -10.53
N GLY A 9 -11.95 -2.03 -9.79
CA GLY A 9 -12.52 -0.79 -9.22
C GLY A 9 -11.68 -0.19 -8.08
N ASP A 10 -10.77 -0.98 -7.50
CA ASP A 10 -9.87 -0.52 -6.42
C ASP A 10 -8.55 0.06 -6.95
N TRP A 11 -8.31 0.06 -8.26
CA TRP A 11 -7.13 0.67 -8.82
C TRP A 11 -7.32 2.16 -9.01
N PRO A 12 -6.26 2.97 -8.76
CA PRO A 12 -6.33 4.40 -9.02
C PRO A 12 -6.48 4.67 -10.51
N ASN A 13 -7.07 5.80 -10.86
CA ASN A 13 -7.02 6.28 -12.22
C ASN A 13 -5.57 6.61 -12.60
N PRO A 14 -5.10 6.19 -13.77
CA PRO A 14 -3.75 6.49 -14.20
C PRO A 14 -3.60 7.96 -14.62
N VAL A 15 -2.39 8.47 -14.49
CA VAL A 15 -1.94 9.60 -15.30
C VAL A 15 -1.54 9.05 -16.66
N ILE A 16 -2.18 9.52 -17.72
CA ILE A 16 -1.87 9.11 -19.09
C ILE A 16 -0.87 10.10 -19.68
N MET A 17 0.26 9.59 -20.19
CA MET A 17 1.33 10.41 -20.76
C MET A 17 1.65 9.93 -22.18
N ASP A 18 1.79 10.87 -23.10
CA ASP A 18 2.31 10.61 -24.44
C ASP A 18 3.83 10.42 -24.38
N ILE A 19 4.32 9.42 -25.11
CA ILE A 19 5.73 9.09 -25.18
C ILE A 19 6.31 9.68 -26.46
N PRO A 20 7.43 10.44 -26.39
CA PRO A 20 8.08 10.96 -27.59
C PRO A 20 8.55 9.82 -28.48
N GLN A 21 8.44 10.02 -29.79
CA GLN A 21 8.96 9.06 -30.77
C GLN A 21 10.49 8.99 -30.60
N SER A 22 11.01 7.79 -30.48
CA SER A 22 12.42 7.54 -30.20
C SER A 22 12.91 6.31 -30.97
N THR A 23 14.17 6.29 -31.30
CA THR A 23 14.87 5.13 -31.84
C THR A 23 15.38 4.18 -30.75
N TYR A 24 15.22 4.54 -29.49
CA TYR A 24 15.67 3.74 -28.37
C TYR A 24 14.68 2.59 -28.07
N ASN A 25 15.21 1.44 -27.66
CA ASN A 25 14.39 0.26 -27.38
C ASN A 25 13.71 0.30 -26.00
N SER A 26 14.30 1.01 -25.05
CA SER A 26 13.75 1.16 -23.71
C SER A 26 13.95 2.56 -23.17
N LEU A 27 12.95 3.05 -22.47
CA LEU A 27 12.95 4.34 -21.81
C LEU A 27 12.54 4.15 -20.36
N TYR A 28 12.85 5.14 -19.53
CA TYR A 28 12.28 5.19 -18.19
C TYR A 28 11.81 6.62 -17.86
N ILE A 29 10.78 6.67 -17.02
CA ILE A 29 10.25 7.94 -16.51
C ILE A 29 10.58 7.99 -15.03
N VAL A 30 11.21 9.08 -14.62
CA VAL A 30 11.44 9.41 -13.22
C VAL A 30 10.49 10.52 -12.84
N CYS A 31 9.67 10.28 -11.81
CA CYS A 31 8.77 11.28 -11.25
C CYS A 31 9.18 11.55 -9.80
N CYS A 32 9.63 12.77 -9.52
CA CYS A 32 9.98 13.21 -8.17
C CYS A 32 8.90 14.14 -7.61
N ASP A 33 8.56 13.97 -6.35
CA ASP A 33 7.72 14.94 -5.63
C ASP A 33 8.40 16.31 -5.63
N ASP A 34 7.67 17.33 -6.08
CA ASP A 34 8.20 18.70 -6.22
C ASP A 34 8.54 19.36 -4.87
N GLU A 35 7.91 18.91 -3.79
CA GLU A 35 8.13 19.47 -2.45
C GLU A 35 9.34 18.85 -1.73
N THR A 36 9.48 17.54 -1.80
CA THR A 36 10.49 16.83 -1.01
C THR A 36 11.69 16.36 -1.81
N LEU A 37 11.55 16.20 -3.13
CA LEU A 37 12.51 15.58 -4.06
C LEU A 37 13.01 14.18 -3.66
N LYS A 38 12.33 13.56 -2.69
CA LYS A 38 12.73 12.27 -2.08
C LYS A 38 11.93 11.10 -2.60
N ASP A 39 10.66 11.30 -2.90
CA ASP A 39 9.76 10.24 -3.35
C ASP A 39 9.82 10.15 -4.87
N SER A 40 10.77 9.37 -5.38
CA SER A 40 10.89 9.11 -6.80
C SER A 40 10.12 7.86 -7.19
N LEU A 41 9.23 7.98 -8.17
CA LEU A 41 8.59 6.85 -8.84
C LEU A 41 9.31 6.64 -10.18
N ILE A 42 9.72 5.40 -10.45
CA ILE A 42 10.41 5.04 -11.68
C ILE A 42 9.52 4.07 -12.46
N PHE A 43 9.31 4.37 -13.73
CA PHE A 43 8.51 3.56 -14.64
C PHE A 43 9.35 3.18 -15.85
N HIS A 44 9.55 1.89 -16.07
CA HIS A 44 10.19 1.38 -17.28
C HIS A 44 9.17 1.21 -18.39
N ILE A 45 9.45 1.74 -19.55
CA ILE A 45 8.57 1.75 -20.71
C ILE A 45 9.29 1.34 -21.97
N SER A 46 8.57 0.72 -22.89
CA SER A 46 9.08 0.47 -24.24
C SER A 46 8.93 1.72 -25.10
N ALA A 47 9.96 2.04 -25.88
CA ALA A 47 9.91 3.15 -26.83
C ALA A 47 8.88 2.97 -27.95
N THR A 48 8.36 1.74 -28.13
CA THR A 48 7.28 1.47 -29.08
C THR A 48 5.91 1.92 -28.57
N ASN A 49 5.77 2.16 -27.27
CA ASN A 49 4.53 2.64 -26.68
C ASN A 49 4.34 4.11 -27.04
N LYS A 50 3.19 4.43 -27.59
CA LYS A 50 2.81 5.84 -27.87
C LYS A 50 2.29 6.55 -26.62
N LYS A 51 1.73 5.78 -25.68
CA LYS A 51 1.19 6.26 -24.40
C LYS A 51 1.56 5.30 -23.30
N VAL A 52 1.68 5.82 -22.08
CA VAL A 52 1.89 5.04 -20.87
C VAL A 52 0.92 5.49 -19.79
N GLU A 53 0.52 4.56 -18.97
CA GLU A 53 -0.29 4.78 -17.77
C GLU A 53 0.62 4.75 -16.55
N LEU A 54 0.64 5.85 -15.78
CA LEU A 54 1.44 6.00 -14.58
C LEU A 54 0.54 5.98 -13.35
N TYR A 55 0.95 5.25 -12.32
CA TYR A 55 0.15 4.98 -11.13
C TYR A 55 0.90 5.35 -9.84
N ASN A 56 0.24 5.17 -8.71
CA ASN A 56 0.82 5.20 -7.36
C ASN A 56 1.27 6.58 -6.86
N PHE A 57 0.86 7.64 -7.50
CA PHE A 57 1.11 9.00 -7.04
C PHE A 57 0.40 9.28 -5.71
N ILE A 58 0.99 10.12 -4.88
CA ILE A 58 0.32 10.70 -3.71
C ILE A 58 -0.67 11.76 -4.22
N PRO A 59 -1.96 11.70 -3.84
CA PRO A 59 -2.95 12.66 -4.27
C PRO A 59 -2.62 14.09 -3.85
N ASN A 60 -3.07 15.04 -4.67
CA ASN A 60 -2.92 16.49 -4.47
C ASN A 60 -1.48 16.97 -4.39
N ARG A 61 -0.55 16.26 -5.05
CA ARG A 61 0.83 16.66 -5.18
C ARG A 61 1.22 16.97 -6.62
N ILE A 62 2.25 17.78 -6.77
CA ILE A 62 2.91 18.08 -8.02
C ILE A 62 4.18 17.24 -8.10
N TYR A 63 4.36 16.56 -9.21
CA TYR A 63 5.55 15.78 -9.52
C TYR A 63 6.28 16.39 -10.71
N ARG A 64 7.58 16.56 -10.62
CA ARG A 64 8.44 16.80 -11.77
C ARG A 64 8.76 15.47 -12.43
N TYR A 65 8.60 15.37 -13.73
CA TYR A 65 8.97 14.17 -14.45
C TYR A 65 10.06 14.41 -15.47
N GLN A 66 10.84 13.37 -15.74
CA GLN A 66 11.76 13.28 -16.85
C GLN A 66 11.58 11.93 -17.55
N ILE A 67 11.46 11.97 -18.88
CA ILE A 67 11.56 10.78 -19.73
C ILE A 67 13.02 10.70 -20.17
N LYS A 68 13.66 9.58 -19.84
CA LYS A 68 15.11 9.43 -20.02
C LYS A 68 15.44 8.17 -20.79
N ASN A 69 16.58 8.23 -21.50
CA ASN A 69 17.31 7.09 -22.02
C ASN A 69 18.75 7.16 -21.48
N GLY A 70 19.07 6.31 -20.52
CA GLY A 70 20.31 6.48 -19.75
C GLY A 70 20.35 7.86 -19.08
N GLU A 71 21.38 8.65 -19.36
CA GLU A 71 21.52 10.01 -18.83
C GLU A 71 20.80 11.08 -19.67
N ASP A 72 20.40 10.76 -20.91
CA ASP A 72 19.75 11.70 -21.80
C ASP A 72 18.31 11.97 -21.42
N VAL A 73 17.96 13.24 -21.21
CA VAL A 73 16.59 13.69 -20.94
C VAL A 73 15.91 14.02 -22.26
N LEU A 74 14.94 13.20 -22.66
CA LEU A 74 14.19 13.38 -23.91
C LEU A 74 13.00 14.34 -23.75
N GLN A 75 12.37 14.31 -22.58
CA GLN A 75 11.24 15.17 -22.26
C GLN A 75 11.17 15.39 -20.74
N GLN A 76 10.70 16.55 -20.33
CA GLN A 76 10.45 16.85 -18.92
C GLN A 76 9.24 17.75 -18.74
N GLY A 77 8.69 17.76 -17.53
CA GLY A 77 7.53 18.60 -17.21
C GLY A 77 7.01 18.35 -15.81
N LYS A 78 5.74 18.68 -15.60
CA LYS A 78 5.05 18.50 -14.32
C LYS A 78 3.78 17.69 -14.49
N ILE A 79 3.45 16.90 -13.48
CA ILE A 79 2.21 16.14 -13.32
C ILE A 79 1.53 16.63 -12.05
N TYR A 80 0.25 16.94 -12.12
CA TYR A 80 -0.59 17.15 -10.94
C TYR A 80 -1.40 15.88 -10.69
N ALA A 81 -1.12 15.20 -9.58
CA ALA A 81 -1.88 14.04 -9.13
C ALA A 81 -3.08 14.48 -8.31
N SER A 82 -4.30 14.29 -8.84
CA SER A 82 -5.55 14.60 -8.14
C SER A 82 -6.12 13.37 -7.43
N GLY A 83 -6.97 13.57 -6.42
CA GLY A 83 -7.67 12.49 -5.72
C GLY A 83 -7.81 12.76 -4.22
N LYS A 84 -8.40 11.81 -3.50
CA LYS A 84 -8.56 11.89 -2.04
C LYS A 84 -7.69 10.86 -1.33
N LEU A 85 -7.78 9.61 -1.72
CA LEU A 85 -7.08 8.49 -1.09
C LEU A 85 -6.08 7.88 -2.07
N ARG A 86 -4.98 7.39 -1.55
CA ARG A 86 -3.93 6.76 -2.33
C ARG A 86 -4.16 5.25 -2.42
N GLN A 87 -4.68 4.81 -3.55
CA GLN A 87 -4.72 3.39 -3.91
C GLN A 87 -3.47 3.02 -4.69
N ILE A 88 -3.01 1.78 -4.53
CA ILE A 88 -1.77 1.31 -5.13
C ILE A 88 -2.07 0.20 -6.14
N LYS A 89 -1.63 0.40 -7.37
CA LYS A 89 -1.57 -0.66 -8.38
C LYS A 89 -0.24 -1.40 -8.21
N VAL A 90 -0.31 -2.67 -7.89
CA VAL A 90 0.86 -3.55 -7.72
C VAL A 90 1.00 -4.46 -8.94
N CYS A 91 0.25 -5.53 -9.01
CA CYS A 91 0.22 -6.46 -10.14
C CYS A 91 -1.19 -7.06 -10.28
N SER A 92 -1.42 -7.86 -11.31
CA SER A 92 -2.76 -8.40 -11.62
C SER A 92 -3.31 -9.36 -10.56
N THR A 93 -2.45 -9.96 -9.76
CA THR A 93 -2.80 -10.93 -8.72
C THR A 93 -3.00 -10.30 -7.35
N VAL A 94 -2.46 -9.10 -7.12
CA VAL A 94 -2.55 -8.38 -5.85
C VAL A 94 -3.56 -7.25 -5.96
N SER A 95 -4.40 -7.10 -4.96
CA SER A 95 -5.50 -6.14 -4.96
C SER A 95 -5.71 -5.49 -3.60
N ASN A 96 -6.64 -4.55 -3.54
CA ASN A 96 -7.04 -3.89 -2.30
C ASN A 96 -5.88 -3.19 -1.56
N VAL A 97 -4.82 -2.79 -2.29
CA VAL A 97 -3.67 -2.13 -1.69
C VAL A 97 -3.92 -0.63 -1.60
N ARG A 98 -3.79 -0.07 -0.40
CA ARG A 98 -4.02 1.35 -0.11
C ARG A 98 -3.04 1.84 0.93
N ASP A 99 -2.75 3.14 0.83
CA ASP A 99 -2.08 3.92 1.85
C ASP A 99 -3.13 4.37 2.89
N LEU A 100 -2.89 4.24 4.17
CA LEU A 100 -3.77 4.75 5.22
C LEU A 100 -3.66 6.28 5.39
N GLY A 101 -2.70 6.92 4.72
CA GLY A 101 -2.56 8.36 4.70
C GLY A 101 -3.67 9.07 3.94
N GLY A 102 -3.77 10.38 4.19
CA GLY A 102 -4.67 11.26 3.46
C GLY A 102 -5.96 11.65 4.19
N TRP A 103 -6.39 10.89 5.17
CA TRP A 103 -7.56 11.23 5.99
C TRP A 103 -7.32 12.45 6.85
N LYS A 104 -8.36 13.26 7.00
CA LYS A 104 -8.37 14.37 7.96
C LYS A 104 -8.80 13.88 9.34
N THR A 105 -8.16 14.43 10.35
CA THR A 105 -8.48 14.20 11.74
C THR A 105 -9.40 15.30 12.29
N ALA A 106 -10.06 15.06 13.42
CA ALA A 106 -10.99 16.02 14.04
C ALA A 106 -10.34 17.38 14.40
N ASP A 107 -9.03 17.39 14.63
CA ASP A 107 -8.24 18.59 14.87
C ASP A 107 -7.67 19.22 13.58
N ASN A 108 -8.21 18.82 12.42
CA ASN A 108 -7.85 19.36 11.11
C ASN A 108 -6.44 19.01 10.63
N MET A 109 -5.78 18.05 11.27
CA MET A 109 -4.54 17.50 10.78
C MET A 109 -4.81 16.51 9.64
N GLN A 110 -3.77 16.06 8.96
CA GLN A 110 -3.87 15.00 7.95
C GLN A 110 -2.92 13.86 8.29
N ILE A 111 -3.43 12.62 8.24
CA ILE A 111 -2.61 11.42 8.38
C ILE A 111 -1.58 11.41 7.24
N ARG A 112 -0.31 11.20 7.59
CA ARG A 112 0.78 11.22 6.63
C ARG A 112 0.71 10.04 5.68
N TYR A 113 0.85 10.31 4.39
CA TYR A 113 1.03 9.27 3.38
C TYR A 113 2.36 8.52 3.54
N GLY A 114 2.41 7.30 3.03
CA GLY A 114 3.64 6.51 2.94
C GLY A 114 4.15 5.99 4.28
N LYS A 115 3.28 5.77 5.26
CA LYS A 115 3.65 5.22 6.57
C LYS A 115 3.09 3.84 6.83
N ILE A 116 1.83 3.64 6.52
CA ILE A 116 1.17 2.34 6.65
C ILE A 116 0.40 2.07 5.36
N PHE A 117 0.68 0.95 4.76
CA PHE A 117 -0.07 0.39 3.63
C PHE A 117 -0.81 -0.86 4.09
N ARG A 118 -1.98 -1.08 3.54
CA ARG A 118 -2.77 -2.30 3.76
C ARG A 118 -3.07 -2.99 2.45
N GLY A 119 -3.31 -4.30 2.47
CA GLY A 119 -3.67 -5.03 1.26
C GLY A 119 -3.95 -6.50 1.47
N THR A 120 -4.02 -7.26 0.37
CA THR A 120 -4.07 -8.73 0.37
C THR A 120 -2.72 -9.31 0.80
N ASP A 121 -2.68 -10.62 1.11
CA ASP A 121 -1.42 -11.34 1.22
C ASP A 121 -0.67 -11.32 -0.14
N LEU A 122 0.63 -11.56 -0.09
CA LEU A 122 1.52 -11.43 -1.24
C LEU A 122 2.20 -12.76 -1.61
N ASN A 123 2.08 -13.79 -0.76
CA ASN A 123 2.78 -15.07 -0.91
C ASN A 123 1.91 -16.30 -0.58
N GLY A 124 0.63 -16.10 -0.35
CA GLY A 124 -0.33 -17.13 0.07
C GLY A 124 -1.41 -17.43 -0.96
N THR A 125 -2.59 -16.89 -0.74
CA THR A 125 -3.73 -16.97 -1.67
C THR A 125 -3.52 -16.05 -2.88
N TYR A 126 -2.98 -14.87 -2.62
CA TYR A 126 -2.53 -13.92 -3.63
C TYR A 126 -1.01 -13.99 -3.69
N ILE A 127 -0.47 -14.09 -4.89
CA ILE A 127 0.97 -14.20 -5.09
C ILE A 127 1.42 -12.98 -5.89
N ALA A 128 2.20 -12.14 -5.26
CA ALA A 128 2.81 -11.01 -5.94
C ALA A 128 3.89 -11.50 -6.92
N THR A 129 3.97 -10.84 -8.07
CA THR A 129 5.12 -11.00 -8.95
C THR A 129 6.35 -10.31 -8.34
N GLU A 130 7.54 -10.67 -8.82
CA GLU A 130 8.78 -10.01 -8.38
C GLU A 130 8.72 -8.50 -8.62
N GLU A 131 8.25 -8.08 -9.80
CA GLU A 131 7.97 -6.68 -10.13
C GLU A 131 6.98 -6.04 -9.15
N GLY A 132 5.93 -6.77 -8.73
CA GLY A 132 4.96 -6.29 -7.74
C GLY A 132 5.59 -6.05 -6.38
N ILE A 133 6.48 -6.93 -5.93
CA ILE A 133 7.26 -6.74 -4.70
C ILE A 133 8.18 -5.52 -4.81
N ASP A 134 8.82 -5.33 -5.96
CA ASP A 134 9.70 -4.19 -6.20
C ASP A 134 8.94 -2.86 -6.23
N ILE A 135 7.72 -2.85 -6.79
CA ILE A 135 6.82 -1.68 -6.69
C ILE A 135 6.56 -1.34 -5.22
N LEU A 136 6.22 -2.34 -4.39
CA LEU A 136 5.96 -2.13 -2.97
C LEU A 136 7.21 -1.68 -2.21
N ARG A 137 8.37 -2.25 -2.49
CA ARG A 137 9.66 -1.79 -1.96
C ARG A 137 9.96 -0.35 -2.37
N GLY A 138 9.66 0.01 -3.61
CA GLY A 138 9.79 1.37 -4.14
C GLY A 138 8.91 2.40 -3.42
N LEU A 139 7.83 1.97 -2.76
CA LEU A 139 7.02 2.81 -1.86
C LEU A 139 7.65 2.98 -0.46
N GLY A 140 8.83 2.40 -0.22
CA GLY A 140 9.56 2.47 1.04
C GLY A 140 9.16 1.44 2.08
N ILE A 141 8.30 0.44 1.71
CA ILE A 141 7.88 -0.62 2.65
C ILE A 141 9.11 -1.37 3.14
N SER A 142 9.27 -1.40 4.46
CA SER A 142 10.43 -1.95 5.17
C SER A 142 10.06 -2.70 6.45
N ALA A 143 8.77 -2.90 6.69
CA ALA A 143 8.23 -3.78 7.72
C ALA A 143 6.92 -4.41 7.24
N GLU A 144 6.61 -5.60 7.72
CA GLU A 144 5.42 -6.37 7.34
C GLU A 144 4.73 -6.93 8.57
N LEU A 145 3.42 -6.70 8.69
CA LEU A 145 2.56 -7.26 9.72
C LEU A 145 1.58 -8.24 9.09
N ASP A 146 1.79 -9.52 9.33
CA ASP A 146 0.96 -10.61 8.82
C ASP A 146 -0.13 -10.99 9.80
N LEU A 147 -1.35 -10.57 9.51
CA LEU A 147 -2.54 -10.85 10.31
C LEU A 147 -3.24 -12.17 9.90
N ARG A 148 -2.62 -13.03 9.13
CA ARG A 148 -3.20 -14.34 8.76
C ARG A 148 -3.21 -15.27 9.96
N ALA A 149 -4.10 -16.25 9.93
CA ALA A 149 -4.14 -17.30 10.93
C ALA A 149 -3.22 -18.47 10.52
N ASP A 150 -2.81 -19.28 11.51
CA ASP A 150 -1.88 -20.40 11.34
C ASP A 150 -2.27 -21.39 10.24
N TYR A 151 -3.55 -21.55 9.97
CA TYR A 151 -4.07 -22.41 8.90
C TYR A 151 -3.99 -21.78 7.50
N ASN A 152 -3.69 -20.49 7.41
CA ASN A 152 -3.55 -19.84 6.11
C ASN A 152 -2.20 -20.17 5.47
N LYS A 153 -2.22 -20.33 4.16
CA LYS A 153 -1.01 -20.62 3.39
C LYS A 153 0.04 -19.52 3.59
N ALA A 154 1.28 -19.95 3.81
CA ALA A 154 2.45 -19.08 4.03
C ALA A 154 2.33 -18.10 5.23
N HIS A 155 1.42 -18.36 6.20
CA HIS A 155 1.40 -17.62 7.45
C HIS A 155 2.80 -17.70 8.13
N GLY A 156 3.21 -16.60 8.74
CA GLY A 156 4.51 -16.54 9.42
C GLY A 156 5.74 -16.48 8.51
N VAL A 157 5.54 -16.29 7.19
CA VAL A 157 6.62 -16.14 6.21
C VAL A 157 6.50 -14.78 5.55
N SER A 158 7.51 -13.92 5.71
CA SER A 158 7.53 -12.61 5.07
C SER A 158 7.57 -12.72 3.54
N ALA A 159 6.68 -12.02 2.88
CA ALA A 159 6.68 -11.90 1.41
C ALA A 159 7.85 -11.04 0.91
N PHE A 160 8.38 -10.16 1.74
CA PHE A 160 9.51 -9.29 1.43
C PHE A 160 10.86 -9.88 1.85
N GLY A 161 10.87 -11.01 2.57
CA GLY A 161 12.07 -11.60 3.15
C GLY A 161 12.62 -10.81 4.35
N PHE A 162 11.76 -10.09 5.06
CA PHE A 162 12.17 -9.34 6.25
C PHE A 162 12.51 -10.26 7.42
N SER A 163 13.43 -9.79 8.28
CA SER A 163 13.81 -10.47 9.53
C SER A 163 12.81 -10.16 10.66
N SER A 164 12.93 -10.87 11.76
CA SER A 164 12.07 -10.73 12.94
C SER A 164 11.95 -9.31 13.52
N ASP A 165 12.93 -8.43 13.23
CA ASP A 165 12.86 -7.03 13.69
C ASP A 165 11.88 -6.17 12.87
N SER A 166 11.57 -6.60 11.66
CA SER A 166 10.73 -5.88 10.71
C SER A 166 9.59 -6.73 10.13
N PHE A 167 9.46 -7.97 10.61
CA PHE A 167 8.36 -8.87 10.27
C PHE A 167 7.75 -9.45 11.54
N ASP A 168 6.44 -9.39 11.65
CA ASP A 168 5.68 -10.13 12.65
C ASP A 168 4.52 -10.88 11.98
N GLY A 169 4.58 -12.19 12.04
CA GLY A 169 3.53 -13.13 11.64
C GLY A 169 3.19 -14.10 12.76
N THR A 170 3.69 -13.82 13.96
CA THR A 170 3.46 -14.69 15.12
C THR A 170 2.27 -14.27 15.97
N ILE A 171 1.72 -13.08 15.72
CA ILE A 171 0.55 -12.58 16.43
C ILE A 171 -0.67 -13.38 15.95
N PRO A 172 -1.22 -14.27 16.77
CA PRO A 172 -2.32 -15.11 16.33
C PRO A 172 -3.54 -14.24 16.08
N THR A 173 -3.91 -14.18 14.85
CA THR A 173 -5.01 -13.38 14.38
C THR A 173 -6.37 -13.96 14.74
N PHE A 174 -7.36 -13.12 14.68
CA PHE A 174 -8.76 -13.42 14.89
C PHE A 174 -9.22 -14.67 14.16
N TYR A 175 -9.79 -15.61 14.90
CA TYR A 175 -10.74 -16.52 14.31
C TYR A 175 -12.00 -15.72 13.97
N TYR A 176 -12.16 -15.35 12.74
CA TYR A 176 -13.48 -15.13 12.20
C TYR A 176 -14.08 -16.52 11.99
N SER A 177 -14.89 -16.97 12.93
CA SER A 177 -15.98 -17.84 12.54
C SER A 177 -16.83 -17.05 11.53
N SER A 178 -17.45 -17.72 10.59
CA SER A 178 -18.30 -17.14 9.55
C SER A 178 -19.46 -16.24 10.06
N ASP A 179 -19.57 -16.05 11.36
CA ASP A 179 -20.51 -15.17 12.03
C ASP A 179 -19.90 -13.77 12.24
N SER A 180 -20.06 -12.95 11.22
CA SER A 180 -19.73 -11.51 11.25
C SER A 180 -20.43 -10.72 12.38
N GLY A 181 -21.34 -11.34 13.13
CA GLY A 181 -22.03 -10.73 14.27
C GLY A 181 -21.28 -10.76 15.60
N GLN A 182 -20.14 -11.46 15.70
CA GLN A 182 -19.44 -11.66 16.97
C GLN A 182 -18.33 -10.63 17.27
N LEU A 183 -18.01 -9.74 16.33
CA LEU A 183 -16.98 -8.73 16.54
C LEU A 183 -17.15 -7.91 17.84
N PRO A 184 -18.34 -7.40 18.17
CA PRO A 184 -18.54 -6.63 19.39
C PRO A 184 -18.32 -7.43 20.69
N SER A 185 -18.63 -8.73 20.70
CA SER A 185 -18.42 -9.57 21.88
C SER A 185 -16.95 -9.87 22.15
N HIS A 186 -16.12 -9.84 21.11
CA HIS A 186 -14.68 -10.05 21.24
C HIS A 186 -13.91 -8.80 21.68
N MET A 187 -14.50 -7.61 21.52
CA MET A 187 -13.84 -6.35 21.91
C MET A 187 -13.60 -6.25 23.42
N THR A 188 -14.29 -7.03 24.23
CA THR A 188 -14.09 -7.08 25.69
C THR A 188 -13.29 -8.30 26.16
N ASP A 189 -12.94 -9.22 25.26
CA ASP A 189 -12.15 -10.39 25.57
C ASP A 189 -10.67 -10.01 25.78
N SER A 190 -10.13 -10.33 26.93
CA SER A 190 -8.74 -10.01 27.28
C SER A 190 -7.71 -10.61 26.32
N THR A 191 -8.02 -11.76 25.72
CA THR A 191 -7.15 -12.43 24.75
C THR A 191 -7.05 -11.60 23.46
N PHE A 192 -8.15 -11.02 23.00
CA PHE A 192 -8.15 -10.14 21.83
C PHE A 192 -7.46 -8.81 22.12
N LEU A 193 -7.75 -8.21 23.27
CA LEU A 193 -7.12 -6.96 23.68
C LEU A 193 -5.60 -7.09 23.75
N SER A 194 -5.08 -8.20 24.27
CA SER A 194 -3.63 -8.42 24.33
C SER A 194 -3.00 -8.59 22.93
N LYS A 195 -3.70 -9.21 21.99
CA LYS A 195 -3.23 -9.34 20.60
C LYS A 195 -3.18 -7.99 19.91
N TRP A 196 -4.23 -7.19 19.99
CA TRP A 196 -4.21 -5.84 19.44
C TRP A 196 -3.12 -4.97 20.06
N GLN A 197 -2.87 -5.13 21.34
CA GLN A 197 -1.77 -4.44 22.00
C GLN A 197 -0.41 -4.79 21.35
N LEU A 198 -0.18 -6.05 21.02
CA LEU A 198 1.03 -6.48 20.33
C LEU A 198 1.12 -5.91 18.91
N GLU A 199 0.02 -5.96 18.15
CA GLU A 199 -0.06 -5.39 16.80
C GLU A 199 0.23 -3.87 16.82
N PHE A 200 -0.39 -3.14 17.76
CA PHE A 200 -0.10 -1.71 17.95
C PHE A 200 1.34 -1.45 18.38
N GLN A 201 1.90 -2.26 19.27
CA GLN A 201 3.30 -2.15 19.66
C GLN A 201 4.24 -2.35 18.47
N PHE A 202 3.98 -3.37 17.64
CA PHE A 202 4.75 -3.60 16.41
C PHE A 202 4.70 -2.37 15.49
N ILE A 203 3.49 -1.84 15.23
CA ILE A 203 3.30 -0.67 14.37
C ILE A 203 4.05 0.54 14.93
N VAL A 204 3.84 0.87 16.20
CA VAL A 204 4.48 2.03 16.85
C VAL A 204 6.01 1.90 16.85
N ASN A 205 6.55 0.72 17.16
CA ASN A 205 7.98 0.49 17.20
C ASN A 205 8.62 0.66 15.81
N ASN A 206 7.99 0.12 14.76
CA ASN A 206 8.49 0.26 13.41
C ASN A 206 8.39 1.70 12.90
N LEU A 207 7.29 2.40 13.16
CA LEU A 207 7.14 3.81 12.80
C LEU A 207 8.18 4.71 13.51
N ARG A 208 8.48 4.45 14.79
CA ARG A 208 9.54 5.17 15.54
C ARG A 208 10.93 4.95 14.95
N GLN A 209 11.16 3.81 14.34
CA GLN A 209 12.41 3.50 13.62
C GLN A 209 12.42 4.07 12.19
N GLY A 210 11.37 4.82 11.79
CA GLY A 210 11.26 5.41 10.47
C GLY A 210 10.81 4.43 9.37
N ARG A 211 10.45 3.20 9.72
CA ARG A 211 10.01 2.19 8.77
C ARG A 211 8.60 2.48 8.25
N THR A 212 8.34 2.02 7.05
CA THR A 212 7.01 1.99 6.43
C THR A 212 6.48 0.56 6.48
N ILE A 213 5.23 0.41 6.90
CA ILE A 213 4.63 -0.89 7.21
C ILE A 213 3.66 -1.31 6.11
N TYR A 214 3.67 -2.60 5.77
CA TYR A 214 2.60 -3.25 5.03
C TYR A 214 1.86 -4.20 5.96
N GLU A 215 0.57 -3.91 6.24
CA GLU A 215 -0.30 -4.79 7.02
C GLU A 215 -1.24 -5.56 6.11
N HIS A 216 -1.42 -6.84 6.37
CA HIS A 216 -2.29 -7.66 5.55
C HIS A 216 -2.87 -8.86 6.31
N CYS A 217 -4.01 -9.33 5.86
CA CYS A 217 -4.48 -10.68 6.10
C CYS A 217 -4.52 -11.45 4.77
N VAL A 218 -5.48 -12.33 4.52
CA VAL A 218 -5.61 -12.97 3.21
C VAL A 218 -6.15 -11.99 2.17
N HIS A 219 -7.31 -11.39 2.43
CA HIS A 219 -8.01 -10.51 1.48
C HIS A 219 -7.80 -9.00 1.73
N GLY A 220 -7.09 -8.64 2.79
CA GLY A 220 -6.95 -7.24 3.20
C GLY A 220 -8.27 -6.55 3.59
N LYS A 221 -9.31 -7.33 3.92
CA LYS A 221 -10.67 -6.81 4.18
C LYS A 221 -11.00 -6.79 5.67
N ASP A 222 -11.13 -7.95 6.28
CA ASP A 222 -11.73 -8.08 7.61
C ASP A 222 -10.73 -7.75 8.73
N ARG A 223 -9.75 -8.61 8.99
CA ARG A 223 -8.73 -8.39 10.03
C ARG A 223 -7.94 -7.10 9.80
N THR A 224 -7.42 -6.94 8.60
CA THR A 224 -6.72 -5.73 8.15
C THR A 224 -7.64 -4.51 8.21
N GLY A 225 -8.90 -4.63 7.74
CA GLY A 225 -9.87 -3.54 7.78
C GLY A 225 -10.20 -3.10 9.19
N PHE A 226 -10.29 -4.04 10.12
CA PHE A 226 -10.56 -3.72 11.51
C PHE A 226 -9.37 -3.04 12.21
N LEU A 227 -8.15 -3.53 11.98
CA LEU A 227 -6.94 -2.88 12.52
C LEU A 227 -6.80 -1.47 11.97
N SER A 228 -6.98 -1.27 10.65
CA SER A 228 -6.96 0.05 10.02
C SER A 228 -8.02 0.98 10.62
N PHE A 229 -9.26 0.48 10.82
CA PHE A 229 -10.34 1.24 11.46
C PHE A 229 -9.96 1.71 12.87
N LEU A 230 -9.36 0.83 13.67
CA LEU A 230 -8.88 1.20 15.00
C LEU A 230 -7.76 2.25 14.95
N LEU A 231 -6.80 2.08 14.04
CA LEU A 231 -5.68 3.03 13.86
C LEU A 231 -6.19 4.40 13.43
N GLU A 232 -7.04 4.46 12.44
CA GLU A 232 -7.61 5.72 11.93
C GLU A 232 -8.49 6.39 12.97
N GLY A 233 -9.30 5.62 13.70
CA GLY A 233 -10.12 6.12 14.82
C GLY A 233 -9.28 6.70 15.97
N LEU A 234 -8.20 6.02 16.36
CA LEU A 234 -7.26 6.51 17.39
C LEU A 234 -6.52 7.78 16.95
N LEU A 235 -6.27 7.93 15.64
CA LEU A 235 -5.68 9.13 15.06
C LEU A 235 -6.71 10.26 14.89
N GLY A 236 -7.97 10.05 15.24
CA GLY A 236 -9.01 11.06 15.24
C GLY A 236 -9.71 11.28 13.89
N VAL A 237 -9.68 10.27 13.00
CA VAL A 237 -10.54 10.29 11.79
C VAL A 237 -12.01 10.24 12.22
N SER A 238 -12.88 11.00 11.55
CA SER A 238 -14.29 11.06 11.90
C SER A 238 -14.99 9.71 11.63
N TYR A 239 -15.99 9.39 12.46
CA TYR A 239 -16.77 8.15 12.28
C TYR A 239 -17.47 8.07 10.90
N SER A 240 -17.79 9.21 10.30
CA SER A 240 -18.40 9.26 8.96
C SER A 240 -17.41 8.92 7.84
N ASP A 241 -16.12 9.01 8.10
CA ASP A 241 -15.05 8.76 7.12
C ASP A 241 -14.43 7.36 7.31
N LEU A 242 -14.64 6.72 8.48
CA LEU A 242 -14.24 5.35 8.80
C LEU A 242 -15.20 4.31 8.21
#